data_c77ce647d4df7873c90f2b4ab338e785
#
_entry.id   c77ce647d4df7873c90f2b4ab338e785
#
_cell.length_a   1.000
_cell.length_b   1.000
_cell.length_c   1.000
_cell.angle_alpha   90.00
_cell.angle_beta   90.00
_cell.angle_gamma   90.00
#
_symmetry.space_group_name_H-M   'P 1'
#
loop_
_entity.id
_entity.type
_entity.pdbx_description
1 polymer ?
#
loop_
_entity_poly.entity_id
_entity_poly.type
_entity_poly.pdbx_seq_one_letter_code
_entity_poly.pdbx_strand_id
1 'polypeptide(L)'
;MSQFESSDGDDKLQFAEEPAVTGIVHGLEPWKILLVDDEKVVHSVTRLALEGFELAGRGLDFISAYSAKEARELLALHNNIALILLDVVMETDHAGLDLVHYIRRELRNKFVRIVLRTGQPGQAPELEVITQYDINDYKEKTELTRQKLFSTVYTSLCSYRDLIALENNRLGLLKVIEASADIFERRNMEAFAEGVLQQLTALLYLNRDAMLLQPCGMLARPASNALNVLAGTGCYSNLAGTIEISNLDKDVSDRIVRAIENRLSNYGDNYWVSYYVTDSGLEQLLYVSAKDVFSVPDIAMIELFVKNVAIAHETISLLESRTHDQH
;
A
#
# COMPACT_ATOMS: atom_id res chain seq x y z
N MET A 1 -59.20 43.22 16.47
CA MET A 1 -58.47 42.41 17.50
C MET A 1 -58.30 41.01 16.96
N SER A 2 -57.19 40.71 16.33
CA SER A 2 -56.87 39.39 15.88
C SER A 2 -55.37 39.19 16.24
N GLN A 3 -55.14 38.22 17.11
CA GLN A 3 -53.84 37.81 17.58
C GLN A 3 -53.13 37.03 16.48
N PHE A 4 -51.91 37.44 16.16
CA PHE A 4 -50.95 36.62 15.39
C PHE A 4 -50.10 35.88 16.40
N GLU A 5 -50.25 34.57 16.48
CA GLU A 5 -49.31 33.67 17.13
C GLU A 5 -48.15 33.37 16.16
N SER A 6 -46.94 33.77 16.54
CA SER A 6 -45.70 33.37 15.89
C SER A 6 -45.29 31.99 16.38
N SER A 7 -45.34 30.98 15.51
CA SER A 7 -44.73 29.66 15.79
C SER A 7 -43.23 29.73 15.45
N ASP A 8 -42.38 29.87 16.46
CA ASP A 8 -40.96 29.59 16.37
C ASP A 8 -40.76 28.07 16.23
N GLY A 9 -40.54 27.62 15.00
CA GLY A 9 -40.08 26.28 14.70
C GLY A 9 -38.57 26.22 14.86
N ASP A 10 -38.12 25.74 16.02
CA ASP A 10 -36.70 25.45 16.33
C ASP A 10 -36.25 24.22 15.50
N ASP A 11 -35.79 24.42 14.26
CA ASP A 11 -35.22 23.40 13.39
C ASP A 11 -33.83 23.03 13.92
N LYS A 12 -33.80 22.19 14.98
CA LYS A 12 -32.59 21.54 15.43
C LYS A 12 -32.18 20.48 14.41
N LEU A 13 -31.11 20.77 13.67
CA LEU A 13 -30.39 19.76 12.88
C LEU A 13 -29.94 18.62 13.81
N GLN A 14 -30.62 17.49 13.77
CA GLN A 14 -30.14 16.26 14.38
C GLN A 14 -29.11 15.62 13.43
N PHE A 15 -27.85 15.72 13.80
CA PHE A 15 -26.81 14.89 13.17
C PHE A 15 -27.10 13.42 13.53
N ALA A 16 -27.22 12.59 12.51
CA ALA A 16 -27.29 11.14 12.71
C ALA A 16 -26.02 10.69 13.43
N GLU A 17 -26.18 9.94 14.50
CA GLU A 17 -25.03 9.28 15.16
C GLU A 17 -24.38 8.35 14.14
N GLU A 18 -23.12 8.63 13.80
CA GLU A 18 -22.31 7.70 13.02
C GLU A 18 -22.20 6.40 13.80
N PRO A 19 -22.49 5.24 13.17
CA PRO A 19 -22.33 3.97 13.87
C PRO A 19 -20.86 3.86 14.31
N ALA A 20 -20.66 3.68 15.62
CA ALA A 20 -19.34 3.40 16.18
C ALA A 20 -18.79 2.15 15.49
N VAL A 21 -17.78 2.35 14.63
CA VAL A 21 -17.03 1.25 14.01
C VAL A 21 -16.21 0.60 15.13
N THR A 22 -16.82 -0.34 15.85
CA THR A 22 -16.15 -1.27 16.74
C THR A 22 -15.55 -2.41 15.91
N GLY A 23 -14.69 -2.07 14.97
CA GLY A 23 -13.76 -3.01 14.36
C GLY A 23 -12.54 -3.10 15.29
N ILE A 24 -12.23 -4.28 15.81
CA ILE A 24 -10.95 -4.57 16.44
C ILE A 24 -9.89 -4.36 15.34
N VAL A 25 -9.34 -3.15 15.28
CA VAL A 25 -8.16 -2.83 14.46
C VAL A 25 -7.02 -3.60 15.12
N HIS A 26 -6.62 -4.74 14.56
CA HIS A 26 -5.33 -5.33 14.88
C HIS A 26 -4.29 -4.24 14.63
N GLY A 27 -3.61 -3.82 15.71
CA GLY A 27 -2.81 -2.62 15.77
C GLY A 27 -1.82 -2.53 14.61
N LEU A 28 -2.01 -1.54 13.77
CA LEU A 28 -1.01 -1.16 12.76
C LEU A 28 0.30 -0.85 13.48
N GLU A 29 1.43 -1.30 12.95
CA GLU A 29 2.74 -0.99 13.52
C GLU A 29 2.91 0.53 13.72
N PRO A 30 3.43 1.01 14.86
CA PRO A 30 3.63 2.42 15.11
C PRO A 30 4.65 3.03 14.13
N TRP A 31 4.56 4.35 13.91
CA TRP A 31 5.52 5.09 13.11
C TRP A 31 6.86 5.17 13.84
N LYS A 32 7.93 4.63 13.25
CA LYS A 32 9.26 4.70 13.84
C LYS A 32 9.90 6.04 13.61
N ILE A 33 10.28 6.70 14.72
CA ILE A 33 10.96 7.99 14.73
C ILE A 33 12.33 7.81 15.38
N LEU A 34 13.39 8.19 14.66
CA LEU A 34 14.74 8.21 15.21
C LEU A 34 15.02 9.61 15.77
N LEU A 35 15.32 9.67 17.06
CA LEU A 35 15.80 10.87 17.74
C LEU A 35 17.32 10.80 17.80
N VAL A 36 18.00 11.79 17.24
CA VAL A 36 19.46 11.88 17.22
C VAL A 36 19.88 13.20 17.88
N ASP A 37 20.40 13.13 19.07
CA ASP A 37 20.77 14.30 19.88
C ASP A 37 21.65 13.80 21.05
N ASP A 38 22.75 14.44 21.35
CA ASP A 38 23.64 14.03 22.45
C ASP A 38 23.09 14.37 23.83
N GLU A 39 22.10 15.27 23.88
CA GLU A 39 21.42 15.68 25.10
C GLU A 39 20.24 14.77 25.47
N LYS A 40 20.37 13.92 26.49
CA LYS A 40 19.29 13.01 26.96
C LYS A 40 17.98 13.73 27.32
N VAL A 41 18.09 14.95 27.78
CA VAL A 41 16.92 15.77 28.17
C VAL A 41 16.05 16.05 26.93
N VAL A 42 16.66 16.33 25.78
CA VAL A 42 15.96 16.60 24.52
C VAL A 42 15.11 15.41 24.08
N HIS A 43 15.61 14.18 24.23
CA HIS A 43 14.85 12.96 23.96
C HIS A 43 13.62 12.84 24.85
N SER A 44 13.78 13.09 26.16
CA SER A 44 12.66 13.00 27.12
C SER A 44 11.59 14.04 26.84
N VAL A 45 12.00 15.30 26.61
CA VAL A 45 11.09 16.40 26.29
C VAL A 45 10.36 16.15 24.96
N THR A 46 11.05 15.64 23.94
CA THR A 46 10.45 15.32 22.65
C THR A 46 9.38 14.23 22.79
N ARG A 47 9.66 13.15 23.53
CA ARG A 47 8.68 12.08 23.80
C ARG A 47 7.45 12.61 24.55
N LEU A 48 7.66 13.41 25.59
CA LEU A 48 6.57 14.01 26.36
C LEU A 48 5.72 14.97 25.51
N ALA A 49 6.36 15.78 24.66
CA ALA A 49 5.66 16.71 23.78
C ALA A 49 4.77 16.02 22.75
N LEU A 50 5.13 14.81 22.33
CA LEU A 50 4.41 13.99 21.34
C LEU A 50 3.59 12.87 21.99
N GLU A 51 3.43 12.88 23.31
CA GLU A 51 2.57 11.92 24.00
C GLU A 51 1.12 12.02 23.50
N GLY A 52 0.53 10.85 23.19
CA GLY A 52 -0.81 10.77 22.62
C GLY A 52 -0.91 11.13 21.13
N PHE A 53 0.23 11.26 20.42
CA PHE A 53 0.20 11.47 18.97
C PHE A 53 -0.32 10.23 18.25
N GLU A 54 -1.22 10.45 17.32
CA GLU A 54 -1.75 9.40 16.45
C GLU A 54 -1.93 9.94 15.02
N LEU A 55 -1.56 9.13 14.03
CA LEU A 55 -1.79 9.39 12.61
C LEU A 55 -2.23 8.11 11.91
N ALA A 56 -3.42 8.13 11.32
CA ALA A 56 -4.03 6.99 10.61
C ALA A 56 -4.11 5.72 11.50
N GLY A 57 -4.51 5.86 12.77
CA GLY A 57 -4.64 4.75 13.73
C GLY A 57 -3.32 4.18 14.24
N ARG A 58 -2.20 4.88 13.99
CA ARG A 58 -0.83 4.47 14.37
C ARG A 58 -0.22 5.48 15.31
N GLY A 59 0.23 5.03 16.48
CA GLY A 59 1.04 5.81 17.40
C GLY A 59 2.49 5.96 16.95
N LEU A 60 3.35 6.45 17.86
CA LEU A 60 4.78 6.64 17.60
C LEU A 60 5.63 5.62 18.38
N ASP A 61 6.66 5.09 17.70
CA ASP A 61 7.74 4.31 18.31
C ASP A 61 9.06 5.07 18.16
N PHE A 62 9.68 5.41 19.31
CA PHE A 62 10.87 6.25 19.35
C PHE A 62 12.14 5.41 19.56
N ILE A 63 13.06 5.53 18.62
CA ILE A 63 14.43 5.00 18.71
C ILE A 63 15.34 6.17 19.05
N SER A 64 16.25 6.01 20.00
CA SER A 64 17.19 7.05 20.42
C SER A 64 18.61 6.72 20.01
N ALA A 65 19.32 7.72 19.46
CA ALA A 65 20.75 7.72 19.22
C ALA A 65 21.37 8.97 19.85
N TYR A 66 22.48 8.80 20.53
CA TYR A 66 23.17 9.88 21.24
C TYR A 66 24.44 10.36 20.53
N SER A 67 24.63 9.89 19.30
CA SER A 67 25.73 10.31 18.42
C SER A 67 25.39 9.96 16.97
N ALA A 68 26.07 10.60 16.02
CA ALA A 68 25.95 10.25 14.60
C ALA A 68 26.39 8.80 14.32
N LYS A 69 27.38 8.30 15.05
CA LYS A 69 27.84 6.92 14.94
C LYS A 69 26.75 5.92 15.33
N GLU A 70 26.13 6.09 16.49
CA GLU A 70 25.03 5.25 16.97
C GLU A 70 23.82 5.32 16.00
N ALA A 71 23.52 6.51 15.48
CA ALA A 71 22.47 6.67 14.49
C ALA A 71 22.74 5.85 13.21
N ARG A 72 23.98 5.79 12.72
CA ARG A 72 24.33 4.95 11.56
C ARG A 72 24.11 3.46 11.82
N GLU A 73 24.46 2.97 13.01
CA GLU A 73 24.25 1.58 13.43
C GLU A 73 22.75 1.25 13.47
N LEU A 74 21.93 2.14 14.05
CA LEU A 74 20.47 1.98 14.12
C LEU A 74 19.79 2.06 12.76
N LEU A 75 20.25 2.93 11.86
CA LEU A 75 19.77 3.01 10.49
C LEU A 75 20.04 1.75 9.67
N ALA A 76 21.12 1.03 9.96
CA ALA A 76 21.42 -0.26 9.33
C ALA A 76 20.50 -1.38 9.86
N LEU A 77 20.03 -1.28 11.11
CA LEU A 77 19.17 -2.29 11.75
C LEU A 77 17.67 -2.06 11.44
N HIS A 78 17.27 -0.82 11.18
CA HIS A 78 15.86 -0.43 11.01
C HIS A 78 15.62 0.20 9.65
N ASN A 79 15.02 -0.54 8.73
CA ASN A 79 14.76 -0.09 7.35
C ASN A 79 13.49 0.78 7.20
N ASN A 80 12.63 0.82 8.24
CA ASN A 80 11.31 1.44 8.20
C ASN A 80 11.20 2.69 9.10
N ILE A 81 12.30 3.41 9.31
CA ILE A 81 12.28 4.70 10.01
C ILE A 81 11.59 5.73 9.12
N ALA A 82 10.50 6.32 9.63
CA ALA A 82 9.69 7.28 8.88
C ALA A 82 10.23 8.72 8.99
N LEU A 83 10.74 9.09 10.16
CA LEU A 83 11.21 10.43 10.47
C LEU A 83 12.46 10.37 11.33
N ILE A 84 13.40 11.28 11.07
CA ILE A 84 14.57 11.53 11.90
C ILE A 84 14.48 12.98 12.40
N LEU A 85 14.48 13.15 13.72
CA LEU A 85 14.69 14.44 14.38
C LEU A 85 16.16 14.51 14.78
N LEU A 86 16.93 15.34 14.10
CA LEU A 86 18.38 15.29 14.11
C LEU A 86 18.97 16.60 14.60
N ASP A 87 19.81 16.55 15.61
CA ASP A 87 20.64 17.70 15.97
C ASP A 87 21.77 17.91 14.94
N VAL A 88 22.07 19.17 14.68
CA VAL A 88 23.17 19.56 13.79
C VAL A 88 24.52 19.40 14.49
N VAL A 89 24.60 19.84 15.72
CA VAL A 89 25.84 19.89 16.55
C VAL A 89 25.77 18.79 17.60
N MET A 90 26.68 17.85 17.57
CA MET A 90 26.83 16.78 18.54
C MET A 90 28.32 16.58 18.83
N GLU A 91 28.90 15.41 18.52
CA GLU A 91 30.33 15.13 18.67
C GLU A 91 31.25 16.04 17.84
N THR A 92 30.72 16.63 16.79
CA THR A 92 31.38 17.69 15.99
C THR A 92 30.33 18.73 15.56
N ASP A 93 30.80 19.92 15.15
CA ASP A 93 29.92 21.02 14.72
C ASP A 93 29.07 20.66 13.46
N HIS A 94 29.42 19.61 12.74
CA HIS A 94 28.78 19.19 11.51
C HIS A 94 28.30 17.73 11.53
N ALA A 95 28.34 17.06 12.68
CA ALA A 95 27.99 15.65 12.81
C ALA A 95 26.60 15.31 12.24
N GLY A 96 25.62 16.17 12.47
CA GLY A 96 24.26 16.00 11.92
C GLY A 96 24.22 16.12 10.40
N LEU A 97 24.94 17.08 9.81
CA LEU A 97 24.99 17.26 8.34
C LEU A 97 25.72 16.10 7.66
N ASP A 98 26.79 15.59 8.28
CA ASP A 98 27.52 14.40 7.79
C ASP A 98 26.62 13.15 7.84
N LEU A 99 25.76 13.05 8.84
CA LEU A 99 24.77 11.97 8.94
C LEU A 99 23.69 12.09 7.83
N VAL A 100 23.22 13.30 7.51
CA VAL A 100 22.30 13.51 6.38
C VAL A 100 22.96 13.08 5.07
N HIS A 101 24.22 13.48 4.84
CA HIS A 101 24.96 13.09 3.65
C HIS A 101 25.07 11.55 3.54
N TYR A 102 25.38 10.86 4.64
CA TYR A 102 25.41 9.41 4.72
C TYR A 102 24.05 8.79 4.33
N ILE A 103 22.95 9.28 4.90
CA ILE A 103 21.60 8.77 4.62
C ILE A 103 21.23 8.94 3.15
N ARG A 104 21.47 10.13 2.57
CA ARG A 104 21.06 10.47 1.22
C ARG A 104 21.98 9.87 0.14
N ARG A 105 23.30 9.83 0.36
CA ARG A 105 24.30 9.44 -0.63
C ARG A 105 24.77 7.99 -0.50
N GLU A 106 25.06 7.53 0.72
CA GLU A 106 25.58 6.18 0.95
C GLU A 106 24.45 5.18 1.07
N LEU A 107 23.48 5.39 1.98
CA LEU A 107 22.30 4.54 2.11
C LEU A 107 21.28 4.73 0.97
N ARG A 108 21.38 5.81 0.20
CA ARG A 108 20.44 6.18 -0.88
C ARG A 108 18.98 6.20 -0.44
N ASN A 109 18.74 6.45 0.86
CA ASN A 109 17.40 6.54 1.39
C ASN A 109 16.80 7.93 1.12
N LYS A 110 15.88 8.00 0.15
CA LYS A 110 15.15 9.21 -0.26
C LYS A 110 13.82 9.38 0.49
N PHE A 111 13.35 8.32 1.13
CA PHE A 111 12.00 8.28 1.71
C PHE A 111 11.97 8.83 3.12
N VAL A 112 12.93 8.47 3.98
CA VAL A 112 12.96 8.95 5.36
C VAL A 112 12.95 10.47 5.40
N ARG A 113 12.05 11.02 6.21
CA ARG A 113 11.97 12.47 6.42
C ARG A 113 13.02 12.88 7.44
N ILE A 114 13.70 13.99 7.19
CA ILE A 114 14.74 14.52 8.08
C ILE A 114 14.37 15.95 8.47
N VAL A 115 14.25 16.18 9.77
CA VAL A 115 14.06 17.51 10.35
C VAL A 115 15.29 17.81 11.17
N LEU A 116 16.07 18.81 10.75
CA LEU A 116 17.20 19.29 11.52
C LEU A 116 16.74 20.20 12.65
N ARG A 117 17.38 20.06 13.79
CA ARG A 117 17.21 20.92 14.96
C ARG A 117 18.56 21.52 15.33
N THR A 118 18.60 22.80 15.59
CA THR A 118 19.83 23.47 16.02
C THR A 118 19.61 24.31 17.25
N GLY A 119 20.61 24.31 18.11
CA GLY A 119 20.68 25.23 19.26
C GLY A 119 21.37 26.56 18.91
N GLN A 120 22.03 26.67 17.76
CA GLN A 120 22.81 27.83 17.35
C GLN A 120 22.40 28.30 15.94
N PRO A 121 21.35 29.15 15.86
CA PRO A 121 20.93 29.73 14.61
C PRO A 121 22.03 30.64 14.03
N GLY A 122 22.33 30.45 12.72
CA GLY A 122 23.21 31.35 11.98
C GLY A 122 24.58 30.78 11.60
N GLN A 123 24.94 29.56 11.96
CA GLN A 123 26.17 28.92 11.48
C GLN A 123 26.11 28.47 10.01
N ALA A 124 24.91 28.18 9.49
CA ALA A 124 24.68 27.94 8.06
C ALA A 124 23.34 28.57 7.67
N PRO A 125 23.24 29.24 6.49
CA PRO A 125 21.97 29.76 6.01
C PRO A 125 20.97 28.62 5.81
N GLU A 126 19.82 28.69 6.47
CA GLU A 126 18.77 27.66 6.45
C GLU A 126 18.43 27.17 5.05
N LEU A 127 18.32 28.10 4.10
CA LEU A 127 17.98 27.82 2.70
C LEU A 127 19.06 27.00 1.98
N GLU A 128 20.35 27.27 2.24
CA GLU A 128 21.44 26.50 1.65
C GLU A 128 21.50 25.08 2.21
N VAL A 129 21.28 24.91 3.48
CA VAL A 129 21.27 23.59 4.13
C VAL A 129 20.10 22.76 3.62
N ILE A 130 18.89 23.33 3.51
CA ILE A 130 17.71 22.61 3.00
C ILE A 130 17.94 22.13 1.56
N THR A 131 18.44 23.00 0.69
CA THR A 131 18.61 22.67 -0.74
C THR A 131 19.80 21.76 -1.01
N GLN A 132 20.91 21.92 -0.29
CA GLN A 132 22.13 21.15 -0.51
C GLN A 132 22.03 19.71 0.03
N TYR A 133 21.34 19.54 1.15
CA TYR A 133 21.31 18.26 1.88
C TYR A 133 20.00 17.47 1.71
N ASP A 134 19.03 17.96 0.94
CA ASP A 134 17.74 17.30 0.74
C ASP A 134 17.06 16.93 2.06
N ILE A 135 16.97 17.91 2.94
CA ILE A 135 16.23 17.81 4.20
C ILE A 135 14.82 18.36 4.07
N ASN A 136 13.94 17.97 4.96
CA ASN A 136 12.52 18.32 4.87
C ASN A 136 12.17 19.58 5.64
N ASP A 137 12.90 19.85 6.72
CA ASP A 137 12.69 21.06 7.53
C ASP A 137 13.94 21.35 8.38
N TYR A 138 14.08 22.63 8.78
CA TYR A 138 15.14 23.11 9.64
C TYR A 138 14.52 23.97 10.72
N LYS A 139 14.75 23.65 11.99
CA LYS A 139 14.12 24.32 13.15
C LYS A 139 15.13 24.66 14.24
N GLU A 140 14.97 25.84 14.83
CA GLU A 140 15.67 26.15 16.05
C GLU A 140 15.08 25.36 17.23
N LYS A 141 15.93 24.79 18.11
CA LYS A 141 15.48 24.07 19.29
C LYS A 141 14.58 24.94 20.20
N THR A 142 14.86 26.24 20.26
CA THR A 142 14.09 27.24 21.05
C THR A 142 12.71 27.55 20.47
N GLU A 143 12.52 27.38 19.18
CA GLU A 143 11.24 27.61 18.50
C GLU A 143 10.28 26.41 18.54
N LEU A 144 10.75 25.21 18.87
CA LEU A 144 9.95 23.99 18.90
C LEU A 144 9.05 23.93 20.13
N THR A 145 8.02 24.76 20.17
CA THR A 145 6.90 24.57 21.09
C THR A 145 6.23 23.21 20.82
N ARG A 146 5.51 22.67 21.82
CA ARG A 146 4.75 21.42 21.67
C ARG A 146 3.89 21.42 20.39
N GLN A 147 3.19 22.51 20.10
CA GLN A 147 2.31 22.63 18.94
C GLN A 147 3.09 22.64 17.62
N LYS A 148 4.21 23.38 17.54
CA LYS A 148 5.08 23.40 16.36
C LYS A 148 5.71 22.01 16.10
N LEU A 149 6.20 21.35 17.16
CA LEU A 149 6.76 20.01 17.04
C LEU A 149 5.72 19.00 16.56
N PHE A 150 4.51 19.04 17.13
CA PHE A 150 3.39 18.21 16.69
C PHE A 150 3.08 18.41 15.19
N SER A 151 2.94 19.66 14.75
CA SER A 151 2.67 20.00 13.36
C SER A 151 3.79 19.51 12.42
N THR A 152 5.06 19.72 12.81
CA THR A 152 6.23 19.27 12.01
C THR A 152 6.26 17.74 11.87
N VAL A 153 6.02 17.02 12.96
CA VAL A 153 5.98 15.54 12.93
C VAL A 153 4.80 15.07 12.08
N TYR A 154 3.62 15.67 12.24
CA TYR A 154 2.42 15.33 11.47
C TYR A 154 2.65 15.49 9.97
N THR A 155 3.13 16.65 9.52
CA THR A 155 3.38 16.92 8.09
C THR A 155 4.48 16.03 7.52
N SER A 156 5.53 15.76 8.31
CA SER A 156 6.62 14.86 7.89
C SER A 156 6.15 13.43 7.73
N LEU A 157 5.34 12.91 8.66
CA LEU A 157 4.79 11.55 8.56
C LEU A 157 3.77 11.41 7.43
N CYS A 158 2.92 12.43 7.19
CA CYS A 158 2.05 12.45 6.00
C CYS A 158 2.88 12.38 4.71
N SER A 159 3.93 13.20 4.59
CA SER A 159 4.85 13.18 3.44
C SER A 159 5.54 11.82 3.26
N TYR A 160 6.01 11.21 4.35
CA TYR A 160 6.60 9.86 4.29
C TYR A 160 5.59 8.82 3.80
N ARG A 161 4.40 8.78 4.38
CA ARG A 161 3.31 7.88 4.00
C ARG A 161 2.99 7.98 2.52
N ASP A 162 2.82 9.20 2.03
CA ASP A 162 2.44 9.46 0.64
C ASP A 162 3.54 9.06 -0.34
N LEU A 163 4.81 9.27 0.02
CA LEU A 163 5.95 8.83 -0.79
C LEU A 163 6.11 7.30 -0.81
N ILE A 164 5.92 6.64 0.32
CA ILE A 164 5.96 5.17 0.38
C ILE A 164 4.79 4.58 -0.43
N ALA A 165 3.59 5.16 -0.35
CA ALA A 165 2.46 4.74 -1.17
C ALA A 165 2.76 4.90 -2.67
N LEU A 166 3.34 6.03 -3.08
CA LEU A 166 3.74 6.26 -4.47
C LEU A 166 4.80 5.26 -4.95
N GLU A 167 5.82 4.97 -4.12
CA GLU A 167 6.86 4.00 -4.48
C GLU A 167 6.31 2.57 -4.55
N ASN A 168 5.43 2.19 -3.63
CA ASN A 168 4.75 0.88 -3.68
C ASN A 168 3.90 0.76 -4.96
N ASN A 169 3.17 1.80 -5.35
CA ASN A 169 2.44 1.83 -6.61
C ASN A 169 3.37 1.69 -7.82
N ARG A 170 4.50 2.40 -7.83
CA ARG A 170 5.51 2.30 -8.89
C ARG A 170 6.10 0.88 -8.99
N LEU A 171 6.46 0.29 -7.85
CA LEU A 171 6.98 -1.08 -7.80
C LEU A 171 5.91 -2.10 -8.23
N GLY A 172 4.66 -1.90 -7.82
CA GLY A 172 3.52 -2.71 -8.26
C GLY A 172 3.36 -2.68 -9.79
N LEU A 173 3.40 -1.49 -10.40
CA LEU A 173 3.33 -1.33 -11.86
C LEU A 173 4.49 -2.03 -12.57
N LEU A 174 5.73 -1.90 -12.09
CA LEU A 174 6.88 -2.59 -12.68
C LEU A 174 6.71 -4.11 -12.67
N LYS A 175 6.20 -4.66 -11.56
CA LYS A 175 5.94 -6.09 -11.45
C LYS A 175 4.82 -6.57 -12.38
N VAL A 176 3.77 -5.75 -12.58
CA VAL A 176 2.75 -6.04 -13.60
C VAL A 176 3.37 -6.11 -14.99
N ILE A 177 4.27 -5.16 -15.32
CA ILE A 177 4.95 -5.14 -16.62
C ILE A 177 5.85 -6.37 -16.80
N GLU A 178 6.66 -6.72 -15.79
CA GLU A 178 7.52 -7.91 -15.80
C GLU A 178 6.67 -9.19 -15.93
N ALA A 179 5.62 -9.31 -15.11
CA ALA A 179 4.69 -10.43 -15.17
C ALA A 179 4.03 -10.57 -16.55
N SER A 180 3.66 -9.45 -17.17
CA SER A 180 3.06 -9.46 -18.52
C SER A 180 4.06 -9.97 -19.55
N ALA A 181 5.35 -9.60 -19.45
CA ALA A 181 6.38 -10.10 -20.37
C ALA A 181 6.53 -11.63 -20.28
N ASP A 182 6.59 -12.19 -19.07
CA ASP A 182 6.67 -13.64 -18.85
C ASP A 182 5.44 -14.40 -19.37
N ILE A 183 4.26 -13.78 -19.27
CA ILE A 183 3.01 -14.34 -19.78
C ILE A 183 3.04 -14.47 -21.31
N PHE A 184 3.57 -13.48 -22.03
CA PHE A 184 3.66 -13.51 -23.50
C PHE A 184 4.63 -14.57 -24.06
N GLU A 185 5.60 -15.04 -23.27
CA GLU A 185 6.52 -16.10 -23.67
C GLU A 185 5.92 -17.52 -23.57
N ARG A 186 4.81 -17.69 -22.85
CA ARG A 186 4.19 -19.01 -22.62
C ARG A 186 3.29 -19.40 -23.79
N ARG A 187 3.63 -20.51 -24.45
CA ARG A 187 2.96 -21.02 -25.65
C ARG A 187 1.79 -21.98 -25.37
N ASN A 188 1.48 -22.25 -24.12
CA ASN A 188 0.46 -23.22 -23.70
C ASN A 188 -0.51 -22.54 -22.73
N MET A 189 -1.82 -22.72 -22.96
CA MET A 189 -2.89 -22.11 -22.18
C MET A 189 -2.88 -22.50 -20.70
N GLU A 190 -2.52 -23.73 -20.35
CA GLU A 190 -2.44 -24.18 -18.96
C GLU A 190 -1.27 -23.48 -18.22
N ALA A 191 -0.08 -23.50 -18.86
CA ALA A 191 1.09 -22.82 -18.31
C ALA A 191 0.88 -21.30 -18.21
N PHE A 192 0.12 -20.71 -19.15
CA PHE A 192 -0.32 -19.33 -19.09
C PHE A 192 -1.21 -19.09 -17.88
N ALA A 193 -2.25 -19.92 -17.68
CA ALA A 193 -3.20 -19.79 -16.58
C ALA A 193 -2.51 -19.91 -15.20
N GLU A 194 -1.59 -20.86 -15.03
CA GLU A 194 -0.79 -20.99 -13.83
C GLU A 194 0.08 -19.75 -13.58
N GLY A 195 0.74 -19.25 -14.63
CA GLY A 195 1.55 -18.04 -14.55
C GLY A 195 0.75 -16.81 -14.15
N VAL A 196 -0.43 -16.61 -14.71
CA VAL A 196 -1.36 -15.54 -14.33
C VAL A 196 -1.68 -15.57 -12.85
N LEU A 197 -2.06 -16.74 -12.32
CA LEU A 197 -2.42 -16.88 -10.91
C LEU A 197 -1.21 -16.69 -9.99
N GLN A 198 -0.04 -17.22 -10.36
CA GLN A 198 1.20 -17.03 -9.58
C GLN A 198 1.58 -15.54 -9.50
N GLN A 199 1.53 -14.83 -10.61
CA GLN A 199 1.87 -13.42 -10.66
C GLN A 199 0.87 -12.56 -9.91
N LEU A 200 -0.43 -12.82 -10.06
CA LEU A 200 -1.47 -12.11 -9.31
C LEU A 200 -1.32 -12.32 -7.80
N THR A 201 -1.02 -13.56 -7.39
CA THR A 201 -0.72 -13.87 -6.00
C THR A 201 0.48 -13.07 -5.51
N ALA A 202 1.58 -13.04 -6.26
CA ALA A 202 2.77 -12.26 -5.92
C ALA A 202 2.48 -10.76 -5.83
N LEU A 203 1.69 -10.20 -6.73
CA LEU A 203 1.28 -8.79 -6.71
C LEU A 203 0.52 -8.41 -5.43
N LEU A 204 -0.42 -9.26 -5.01
CA LEU A 204 -1.23 -9.03 -3.81
C LEU A 204 -0.43 -9.21 -2.49
N TYR A 205 0.61 -10.06 -2.50
CA TYR A 205 1.48 -10.25 -1.32
C TYR A 205 2.40 -9.07 -1.01
N LEU A 206 2.74 -8.27 -2.02
CA LEU A 206 3.77 -7.24 -1.87
C LEU A 206 3.34 -6.02 -1.07
N ASN A 207 2.04 -5.80 -0.93
CA ASN A 207 1.49 -4.66 -0.18
C ASN A 207 1.24 -4.96 1.30
N ARG A 208 1.52 -6.19 1.78
CA ARG A 208 1.16 -6.61 3.14
C ARG A 208 2.31 -7.33 3.82
N ASP A 209 2.65 -6.89 5.01
CA ASP A 209 3.55 -7.59 5.96
C ASP A 209 2.97 -8.94 6.45
N ALA A 210 2.06 -9.56 5.72
CA ALA A 210 1.30 -10.71 6.15
C ALA A 210 1.85 -12.01 5.58
N MET A 211 2.75 -12.64 6.30
CA MET A 211 3.23 -14.02 6.11
C MET A 211 2.15 -15.11 6.17
N LEU A 212 0.86 -14.77 6.37
CA LEU A 212 -0.19 -15.73 6.76
C LEU A 212 -1.41 -15.80 5.84
N LEU A 213 -1.50 -15.03 4.76
CA LEU A 213 -2.72 -14.97 3.96
C LEU A 213 -2.44 -15.38 2.51
N GLN A 214 -2.75 -16.62 2.17
CA GLN A 214 -2.71 -17.10 0.79
C GLN A 214 -3.98 -16.63 0.06
N PRO A 215 -3.92 -15.74 -0.94
CA PRO A 215 -5.07 -15.46 -1.78
C PRO A 215 -5.43 -16.73 -2.54
N CYS A 216 -6.73 -16.96 -2.66
CA CYS A 216 -7.28 -18.05 -3.45
C CYS A 216 -7.72 -17.47 -4.80
N GLY A 217 -7.34 -18.12 -5.88
CA GLY A 217 -7.72 -17.67 -7.22
C GLY A 217 -7.93 -18.82 -8.18
N MET A 218 -8.79 -18.62 -9.19
CA MET A 218 -8.95 -19.54 -10.31
C MET A 218 -9.15 -18.79 -11.62
N LEU A 219 -8.59 -19.33 -12.69
CA LEU A 219 -8.86 -18.92 -14.05
C LEU A 219 -9.69 -20.04 -14.72
N ALA A 220 -10.84 -19.68 -15.26
CA ALA A 220 -11.78 -20.65 -15.82
C ALA A 220 -12.50 -20.12 -17.06
N ARG A 221 -13.06 -21.03 -17.85
CA ARG A 221 -13.98 -20.74 -18.97
C ARG A 221 -15.40 -21.11 -18.54
N PRO A 222 -16.36 -20.18 -18.63
CA PRO A 222 -17.76 -20.53 -18.40
C PRO A 222 -18.27 -21.55 -19.43
N ALA A 223 -19.06 -22.52 -18.98
CA ALA A 223 -19.69 -23.53 -19.83
C ALA A 223 -21.06 -23.90 -19.26
N SER A 224 -22.11 -23.25 -19.76
CA SER A 224 -23.50 -23.45 -19.29
C SER A 224 -23.61 -23.34 -17.75
N ASN A 225 -23.76 -24.46 -17.04
CA ASN A 225 -23.85 -24.51 -15.57
C ASN A 225 -22.53 -24.94 -14.88
N ALA A 226 -21.44 -24.98 -15.63
CA ALA A 226 -20.14 -25.47 -15.20
C ALA A 226 -19.04 -24.45 -15.51
N LEU A 227 -17.89 -24.64 -14.89
CA LEU A 227 -16.65 -23.94 -15.19
C LEU A 227 -15.60 -24.95 -15.68
N ASN A 228 -14.95 -24.67 -16.77
CA ASN A 228 -13.73 -25.37 -17.11
C ASN A 228 -12.54 -24.63 -16.53
N VAL A 229 -12.07 -25.09 -15.36
CA VAL A 229 -10.96 -24.47 -14.62
C VAL A 229 -9.65 -24.83 -15.31
N LEU A 230 -8.95 -23.79 -15.78
CA LEU A 230 -7.65 -23.89 -16.44
C LEU A 230 -6.52 -23.97 -15.42
N ALA A 231 -6.62 -23.19 -14.35
CA ALA A 231 -5.68 -23.20 -13.23
C ALA A 231 -6.33 -22.70 -11.95
N GLY A 232 -5.81 -23.13 -10.80
CA GLY A 232 -6.20 -22.70 -9.47
C GLY A 232 -5.01 -22.48 -8.56
N THR A 233 -5.16 -21.58 -7.57
CA THR A 233 -4.17 -21.33 -6.51
C THR A 233 -4.82 -21.22 -5.15
N GLY A 234 -4.05 -21.42 -4.08
CA GLY A 234 -4.56 -21.41 -2.71
C GLY A 234 -5.60 -22.51 -2.50
N CYS A 235 -6.80 -22.14 -2.03
CA CYS A 235 -7.89 -23.10 -1.79
C CYS A 235 -8.44 -23.77 -3.07
N TYR A 236 -8.10 -23.26 -4.27
CA TYR A 236 -8.52 -23.79 -5.56
C TYR A 236 -7.40 -24.55 -6.30
N SER A 237 -6.24 -24.76 -5.70
CA SER A 237 -5.08 -25.41 -6.32
C SER A 237 -5.33 -26.81 -6.84
N ASN A 238 -6.30 -27.53 -6.27
CA ASN A 238 -6.67 -28.88 -6.69
C ASN A 238 -7.88 -28.92 -7.66
N LEU A 239 -8.40 -27.74 -8.07
CA LEU A 239 -9.51 -27.67 -9.00
C LEU A 239 -8.95 -27.49 -10.42
N ALA A 240 -8.88 -28.58 -11.18
CA ALA A 240 -8.55 -28.54 -12.59
C ALA A 240 -9.61 -29.31 -13.39
N GLY A 241 -9.92 -28.85 -14.60
CA GLY A 241 -10.95 -29.45 -15.45
C GLY A 241 -12.36 -28.90 -15.22
N THR A 242 -13.38 -29.65 -15.67
CA THR A 242 -14.78 -29.18 -15.60
C THR A 242 -15.39 -29.45 -14.24
N ILE A 243 -15.86 -28.39 -13.58
CA ILE A 243 -16.56 -28.42 -12.30
C ILE A 243 -17.95 -27.79 -12.45
N GLU A 244 -18.96 -28.32 -11.76
CA GLU A 244 -20.25 -27.66 -11.65
C GLU A 244 -20.14 -26.45 -10.71
N ILE A 245 -20.74 -25.33 -11.08
CA ILE A 245 -20.73 -24.10 -10.25
C ILE A 245 -21.37 -24.36 -8.89
N SER A 246 -22.35 -25.26 -8.82
CA SER A 246 -23.01 -25.68 -7.58
C SER A 246 -22.08 -26.40 -6.57
N ASN A 247 -20.94 -26.90 -6.99
CA ASN A 247 -19.92 -27.53 -6.14
C ASN A 247 -18.99 -26.54 -5.45
N LEU A 248 -19.03 -25.27 -5.84
CA LEU A 248 -18.32 -24.20 -5.17
C LEU A 248 -19.07 -23.74 -3.91
N ASP A 249 -18.34 -23.07 -3.01
CA ASP A 249 -18.97 -22.36 -1.91
C ASP A 249 -20.07 -21.43 -2.43
N LYS A 250 -21.20 -21.35 -1.71
CA LYS A 250 -22.38 -20.61 -2.15
C LYS A 250 -22.08 -19.16 -2.49
N ASP A 251 -21.30 -18.48 -1.64
CA ASP A 251 -20.96 -17.07 -1.87
C ASP A 251 -20.11 -16.89 -3.12
N VAL A 252 -19.18 -17.83 -3.37
CA VAL A 252 -18.34 -17.84 -4.57
C VAL A 252 -19.17 -18.12 -5.82
N SER A 253 -20.04 -19.12 -5.74
CA SER A 253 -20.97 -19.48 -6.80
C SER A 253 -21.85 -18.30 -7.21
N ASP A 254 -22.49 -17.64 -6.24
CA ASP A 254 -23.37 -16.47 -6.46
C ASP A 254 -22.62 -15.30 -7.13
N ARG A 255 -21.37 -15.06 -6.72
CA ARG A 255 -20.51 -14.00 -7.31
C ARG A 255 -20.16 -14.31 -8.75
N ILE A 256 -19.81 -15.55 -9.05
CA ILE A 256 -19.44 -16.02 -10.39
C ILE A 256 -20.66 -16.00 -11.32
N VAL A 257 -21.79 -16.53 -10.89
CA VAL A 257 -23.05 -16.54 -11.65
C VAL A 257 -23.45 -15.10 -12.02
N ARG A 258 -23.38 -14.19 -11.05
CA ARG A 258 -23.66 -12.76 -11.28
C ARG A 258 -22.75 -12.16 -12.36
N ALA A 259 -21.46 -12.52 -12.39
CA ALA A 259 -20.53 -12.02 -13.40
C ALA A 259 -20.89 -12.56 -14.80
N ILE A 260 -21.21 -13.84 -14.88
CA ILE A 260 -21.55 -14.51 -16.15
C ILE A 260 -22.88 -13.99 -16.70
N GLU A 261 -23.93 -13.93 -15.88
CA GLU A 261 -25.27 -13.49 -16.31
C GLU A 261 -25.28 -12.03 -16.78
N ASN A 262 -24.58 -11.15 -16.04
CA ASN A 262 -24.49 -9.73 -16.42
C ASN A 262 -23.41 -9.43 -17.45
N ARG A 263 -22.54 -10.39 -17.77
CA ARG A 263 -21.35 -10.21 -18.62
C ARG A 263 -20.47 -9.03 -18.17
N LEU A 264 -20.34 -8.86 -16.86
CA LEU A 264 -19.61 -7.77 -16.24
C LEU A 264 -18.77 -8.29 -15.08
N SER A 265 -17.56 -7.74 -14.95
CA SER A 265 -16.73 -7.93 -13.76
C SER A 265 -17.44 -7.37 -12.53
N ASN A 266 -17.29 -8.02 -11.38
CA ASN A 266 -17.79 -7.53 -10.10
C ASN A 266 -16.74 -7.73 -9.01
N TYR A 267 -16.79 -6.91 -7.98
CA TYR A 267 -15.87 -7.00 -6.84
C TYR A 267 -16.55 -6.54 -5.56
N GLY A 268 -15.97 -6.93 -4.45
CA GLY A 268 -16.34 -6.51 -3.10
C GLY A 268 -15.09 -6.31 -2.26
N ASP A 269 -15.28 -6.19 -0.96
CA ASP A 269 -14.19 -5.84 -0.04
C ASP A 269 -13.01 -6.82 -0.11
N ASN A 270 -13.27 -8.10 -0.28
CA ASN A 270 -12.25 -9.15 -0.23
C ASN A 270 -12.29 -10.14 -1.41
N TYR A 271 -12.95 -9.78 -2.49
CA TYR A 271 -12.98 -10.61 -3.70
C TYR A 271 -13.02 -9.77 -4.97
N TRP A 272 -12.56 -10.37 -6.07
CA TRP A 272 -12.62 -9.84 -7.41
C TRP A 272 -13.03 -10.95 -8.38
N VAL A 273 -14.05 -10.68 -9.20
CA VAL A 273 -14.43 -11.53 -10.33
C VAL A 273 -14.26 -10.71 -11.60
N SER A 274 -13.29 -11.05 -12.40
CA SER A 274 -13.14 -10.48 -13.74
C SER A 274 -13.81 -11.39 -14.76
N TYR A 275 -14.69 -10.83 -15.57
CA TYR A 275 -15.30 -11.47 -16.73
C TYR A 275 -14.91 -10.69 -17.97
N TYR A 276 -14.39 -11.37 -18.97
CA TYR A 276 -14.07 -10.76 -20.25
C TYR A 276 -14.30 -11.74 -21.40
N VAL A 277 -14.55 -11.19 -22.59
CA VAL A 277 -14.73 -11.94 -23.82
C VAL A 277 -13.60 -11.52 -24.76
N THR A 278 -12.89 -12.49 -25.34
CA THR A 278 -11.85 -12.22 -26.34
C THR A 278 -12.48 -11.82 -27.68
N ASP A 279 -11.72 -11.21 -28.60
CA ASP A 279 -12.20 -10.87 -29.93
C ASP A 279 -12.61 -12.12 -30.72
N SER A 280 -12.05 -13.28 -30.39
CA SER A 280 -12.46 -14.60 -30.92
C SER A 280 -13.78 -15.12 -30.32
N GLY A 281 -14.41 -14.41 -29.39
CA GLY A 281 -15.67 -14.77 -28.75
C GLY A 281 -15.54 -15.76 -27.59
N LEU A 282 -14.33 -16.07 -27.13
CA LEU A 282 -14.12 -16.95 -25.98
C LEU A 282 -14.36 -16.20 -24.66
N GLU A 283 -15.24 -16.73 -23.82
CA GLU A 283 -15.52 -16.19 -22.49
C GLU A 283 -14.48 -16.69 -21.49
N GLN A 284 -14.02 -15.77 -20.63
CA GLN A 284 -13.02 -16.05 -19.58
C GLN A 284 -13.43 -15.43 -18.26
N LEU A 285 -13.09 -16.11 -17.17
CA LEU A 285 -13.37 -15.67 -15.82
C LEU A 285 -12.13 -15.85 -14.97
N LEU A 286 -11.72 -14.77 -14.28
CA LEU A 286 -10.68 -14.80 -13.27
C LEU A 286 -11.33 -14.44 -11.92
N TYR A 287 -11.32 -15.37 -10.99
CA TYR A 287 -11.78 -15.16 -9.61
C TYR A 287 -10.59 -15.05 -8.66
N VAL A 288 -10.61 -14.07 -7.78
CA VAL A 288 -9.61 -13.89 -6.71
C VAL A 288 -10.29 -13.52 -5.42
N SER A 289 -9.88 -14.12 -4.33
CA SER A 289 -10.32 -13.72 -2.99
C SER A 289 -9.16 -13.71 -2.00
N ALA A 290 -9.27 -12.83 -1.00
CA ALA A 290 -8.35 -12.71 0.11
C ALA A 290 -9.14 -12.72 1.43
N LYS A 291 -8.46 -12.92 2.56
CA LYS A 291 -9.10 -12.79 3.88
C LYS A 291 -9.33 -11.35 4.28
N ASP A 292 -8.46 -10.45 3.82
CA ASP A 292 -8.52 -9.03 4.15
C ASP A 292 -9.14 -8.23 3.01
N VAL A 293 -9.60 -7.03 3.34
CA VAL A 293 -10.16 -6.06 2.41
C VAL A 293 -9.08 -5.59 1.42
N PHE A 294 -9.41 -5.58 0.13
CA PHE A 294 -8.54 -5.00 -0.89
C PHE A 294 -8.45 -3.49 -0.72
N SER A 295 -7.24 -2.97 -0.70
CA SER A 295 -7.02 -1.53 -0.73
C SER A 295 -7.29 -0.94 -2.13
N VAL A 296 -7.50 0.38 -2.21
CA VAL A 296 -7.68 1.06 -3.51
C VAL A 296 -6.52 0.80 -4.47
N PRO A 297 -5.23 0.82 -4.03
CA PRO A 297 -4.11 0.41 -4.87
C PRO A 297 -4.17 -1.04 -5.35
N ASP A 298 -4.62 -1.99 -4.50
CA ASP A 298 -4.76 -3.40 -4.87
C ASP A 298 -5.77 -3.55 -6.01
N ILE A 299 -6.92 -2.88 -5.91
CA ILE A 299 -7.96 -2.88 -6.93
C ILE A 299 -7.42 -2.36 -8.26
N ALA A 300 -6.73 -1.21 -8.26
CA ALA A 300 -6.15 -0.63 -9.46
C ALA A 300 -5.10 -1.54 -10.11
N MET A 301 -4.29 -2.24 -9.30
CA MET A 301 -3.31 -3.21 -9.80
C MET A 301 -3.99 -4.45 -10.41
N ILE A 302 -5.03 -4.98 -9.77
CA ILE A 302 -5.80 -6.11 -10.29
C ILE A 302 -6.44 -5.74 -11.64
N GLU A 303 -7.06 -4.57 -11.75
CA GLU A 303 -7.66 -4.09 -13.01
C GLU A 303 -6.65 -4.01 -14.16
N LEU A 304 -5.49 -3.41 -13.89
CA LEU A 304 -4.43 -3.29 -14.90
C LEU A 304 -3.89 -4.66 -15.30
N PHE A 305 -3.66 -5.54 -14.32
CA PHE A 305 -3.19 -6.89 -14.56
C PHE A 305 -4.19 -7.71 -15.41
N VAL A 306 -5.48 -7.67 -15.08
CA VAL A 306 -6.53 -8.37 -15.82
C VAL A 306 -6.62 -7.91 -17.27
N LYS A 307 -6.46 -6.61 -17.55
CA LYS A 307 -6.40 -6.09 -18.92
C LYS A 307 -5.23 -6.71 -19.72
N ASN A 308 -4.05 -6.79 -19.09
CA ASN A 308 -2.88 -7.42 -19.73
C ASN A 308 -3.08 -8.93 -19.94
N VAL A 309 -3.70 -9.61 -18.98
CA VAL A 309 -4.06 -11.03 -19.10
C VAL A 309 -5.01 -11.26 -20.27
N ALA A 310 -6.02 -10.43 -20.46
CA ALA A 310 -6.96 -10.53 -21.57
C ALA A 310 -6.24 -10.42 -22.93
N ILE A 311 -5.34 -9.45 -23.09
CA ILE A 311 -4.53 -9.25 -24.30
C ILE A 311 -3.61 -10.45 -24.58
N ALA A 312 -2.91 -10.92 -23.53
CA ALA A 312 -2.00 -12.06 -23.66
C ALA A 312 -2.74 -13.34 -24.04
N HIS A 313 -3.89 -13.61 -23.40
CA HIS A 313 -4.75 -14.75 -23.71
C HIS A 313 -5.19 -14.76 -25.17
N GLU A 314 -5.63 -13.62 -25.68
CA GLU A 314 -6.03 -13.50 -27.08
C GLU A 314 -4.88 -13.79 -28.04
N THR A 315 -3.70 -13.27 -27.75
CA THR A 315 -2.49 -13.52 -28.54
C THR A 315 -2.16 -15.01 -28.59
N ILE A 316 -2.24 -15.72 -27.46
CA ILE A 316 -1.98 -17.18 -27.40
C ILE A 316 -3.05 -17.94 -28.15
N SER A 317 -4.33 -17.62 -27.97
CA SER A 317 -5.43 -18.27 -28.69
C SER A 317 -5.31 -18.14 -30.21
N LEU A 318 -4.88 -16.96 -30.69
CA LEU A 318 -4.61 -16.75 -32.12
C LEU A 318 -3.41 -17.55 -32.65
N LEU A 319 -2.38 -17.75 -31.84
CA LEU A 319 -1.23 -18.57 -32.18
C LEU A 319 -1.59 -20.05 -32.23
N GLU A 320 -2.35 -20.55 -31.26
CA GLU A 320 -2.81 -21.95 -31.22
C GLU A 320 -3.73 -22.27 -32.41
N SER A 321 -4.64 -21.39 -32.81
CA SER A 321 -5.51 -21.56 -33.95
C SER A 321 -4.73 -21.66 -35.28
N ARG A 322 -3.68 -20.85 -35.46
CA ARG A 322 -2.82 -20.88 -36.66
C ARG A 322 -1.97 -22.14 -36.76
N THR A 323 -1.58 -22.73 -35.64
CA THR A 323 -0.83 -24.02 -35.67
C THR A 323 -1.72 -25.21 -35.96
N HIS A 324 -3.04 -25.15 -35.67
CA HIS A 324 -4.00 -26.20 -36.01
C HIS A 324 -4.42 -26.17 -37.49
N ASP A 325 -4.41 -25.02 -38.13
CA ASP A 325 -4.74 -24.87 -39.55
C ASP A 325 -3.59 -25.29 -40.50
N GLN A 326 -2.40 -25.61 -39.96
CA GLN A 326 -1.22 -26.06 -40.74
C GLN A 326 -0.97 -27.58 -40.69
N HIS A 327 -1.84 -28.34 -40.06
CA HIS A 327 -1.81 -29.80 -40.01
C HIS A 327 -3.15 -30.38 -40.53
#